data_292b3a4a2d6a3eed44a6daf0e8b332da
#
_entry.id   292b3a4a2d6a3eed44a6daf0e8b332da
#
_cell.length_a   1.000
_cell.length_b   1.000
_cell.length_c   1.000
_cell.angle_alpha   90.00
_cell.angle_beta   90.00
_cell.angle_gamma   90.00
#
_symmetry.space_group_name_H-M   'P 1'
#
loop_
_entity.id
_entity.type
_entity.pdbx_description
1 polymer ?
#
loop_
_entity_poly.entity_id
_entity_poly.type
_entity_poly.pdbx_seq_one_letter_code
_entity_poly.pdbx_strand_id
1 'polypeptide(L)'
;MKNIKSILLGFVLGTIATGIVVWNVMPGMMLEERLSPYSVDETVNKIKENAISKGWAVPSVKPLHKSILKHGGGKVEPVMLVNLCQPNHAFNILSEDDNKKISVFMPCTISVFQKSDGKTYIGNMNAGLLGSMFGGTVAEVMAEVSVEQQAFIEFAN
;
A
#
# COMPACT_ATOMS: atom_id res chain seq x y z
N MET A 1 2.97 -49.16 -10.36
CA MET A 1 3.36 -48.12 -11.34
C MET A 1 2.18 -47.21 -11.79
N LYS A 2 0.95 -47.71 -11.91
CA LYS A 2 -0.23 -46.90 -12.31
C LYS A 2 -0.53 -45.77 -11.31
N ASN A 3 -0.42 -46.01 -10.01
CA ASN A 3 -0.72 -45.02 -8.94
C ASN A 3 0.29 -43.86 -8.86
N ILE A 4 1.58 -44.09 -9.18
CA ILE A 4 2.60 -43.04 -9.15
C ILE A 4 2.35 -42.00 -10.24
N LYS A 5 1.93 -42.41 -11.44
CA LYS A 5 1.61 -41.49 -12.53
C LYS A 5 0.41 -40.60 -12.18
N SER A 6 -0.61 -41.15 -11.52
CA SER A 6 -1.78 -40.40 -11.09
C SER A 6 -1.46 -39.42 -9.97
N ILE A 7 -0.58 -39.80 -9.03
CA ILE A 7 -0.10 -38.92 -7.96
C ILE A 7 0.72 -37.76 -8.54
N LEU A 8 1.66 -38.05 -9.46
CA LEU A 8 2.45 -37.03 -10.14
C LEU A 8 1.56 -36.07 -10.96
N LEU A 9 0.58 -36.58 -11.69
CA LEU A 9 -0.35 -35.75 -12.43
C LEU A 9 -1.15 -34.85 -11.50
N GLY A 10 -1.67 -35.39 -10.39
CA GLY A 10 -2.40 -34.61 -9.38
C GLY A 10 -1.53 -33.53 -8.74
N PHE A 11 -0.27 -33.82 -8.43
CA PHE A 11 0.68 -32.86 -7.91
C PHE A 11 0.94 -31.70 -8.90
N VAL A 12 1.21 -32.03 -10.17
CA VAL A 12 1.47 -31.03 -11.22
C VAL A 12 0.23 -30.14 -11.43
N LEU A 13 -0.95 -30.74 -11.54
CA LEU A 13 -2.20 -29.97 -11.70
C LEU A 13 -2.50 -29.10 -10.49
N GLY A 14 -2.27 -29.61 -9.27
CA GLY A 14 -2.43 -28.86 -8.04
C GLY A 14 -1.48 -27.67 -7.96
N THR A 15 -0.22 -27.86 -8.31
CA THR A 15 0.78 -26.77 -8.33
C THR A 15 0.43 -25.69 -9.34
N ILE A 16 -0.01 -26.08 -10.55
CA ILE A 16 -0.45 -25.13 -11.58
C ILE A 16 -1.69 -24.36 -11.11
N ALA A 17 -2.69 -25.04 -10.57
CA ALA A 17 -3.91 -24.41 -10.07
C ALA A 17 -3.60 -23.42 -8.93
N THR A 18 -2.76 -23.81 -7.98
CA THR A 18 -2.32 -22.92 -6.89
C THR A 18 -1.57 -21.69 -7.43
N GLY A 19 -0.65 -21.91 -8.40
CA GLY A 19 0.08 -20.80 -9.04
C GLY A 19 -0.87 -19.80 -9.73
N ILE A 20 -1.89 -20.29 -10.43
CA ILE A 20 -2.90 -19.43 -11.08
C ILE A 20 -3.70 -18.65 -10.03
N VAL A 21 -4.12 -19.29 -8.94
CA VAL A 21 -4.88 -18.62 -7.87
C VAL A 21 -4.02 -17.53 -7.22
N VAL A 22 -2.79 -17.85 -6.83
CA VAL A 22 -1.86 -16.88 -6.24
C VAL A 22 -1.64 -15.69 -7.18
N TRP A 23 -1.36 -15.96 -8.46
CA TRP A 23 -1.13 -14.91 -9.47
C TRP A 23 -2.32 -13.95 -9.62
N ASN A 24 -3.55 -14.44 -9.56
CA ASN A 24 -4.74 -13.61 -9.72
C ASN A 24 -5.17 -12.88 -8.44
N VAL A 25 -4.90 -13.46 -7.26
CA VAL A 25 -5.37 -12.92 -5.98
C VAL A 25 -4.35 -11.97 -5.34
N MET A 26 -3.06 -12.28 -5.47
CA MET A 26 -1.98 -11.55 -4.80
C MET A 26 -1.93 -10.05 -5.11
N PRO A 27 -2.10 -9.58 -6.35
CA PRO A 27 -2.09 -8.14 -6.64
C PRO A 27 -3.19 -7.38 -5.90
N GLY A 28 -4.39 -7.96 -5.77
CA GLY A 28 -5.50 -7.38 -5.03
C GLY A 28 -5.29 -7.34 -3.51
N MET A 29 -4.44 -8.23 -2.98
CA MET A 29 -4.10 -8.23 -1.55
C MET A 29 -2.99 -7.23 -1.21
N MET A 30 -2.17 -6.83 -2.19
CA MET A 30 -1.06 -5.89 -1.97
C MET A 30 -1.51 -4.44 -1.90
N LEU A 31 -2.62 -4.11 -2.53
CA LEU A 31 -3.20 -2.76 -2.53
C LEU A 31 -4.60 -2.82 -1.95
N GLU A 32 -4.88 -1.96 -1.00
CA GLU A 32 -6.19 -1.79 -0.39
C GLU A 32 -6.86 -0.54 -0.96
N GLU A 33 -8.17 -0.62 -1.16
CA GLU A 33 -8.98 0.51 -1.58
C GLU A 33 -10.19 0.64 -0.65
N ARG A 34 -10.48 1.88 -0.21
CA ARG A 34 -11.64 2.20 0.64
C ARG A 34 -12.38 3.42 0.12
N LEU A 35 -13.69 3.42 0.26
CA LEU A 35 -14.53 4.57 -0.05
C LEU A 35 -14.43 5.61 1.06
N SER A 36 -14.10 6.86 0.72
CA SER A 36 -14.17 7.98 1.66
C SER A 36 -15.56 8.63 1.59
N PRO A 37 -16.16 8.98 2.75
CA PRO A 37 -17.40 9.74 2.78
C PRO A 37 -17.21 11.25 2.52
N TYR A 38 -15.98 11.70 2.32
CA TYR A 38 -15.58 13.09 2.19
C TYR A 38 -15.07 13.41 0.79
N SER A 39 -14.95 14.71 0.49
CA SER A 39 -14.25 15.20 -0.71
C SER A 39 -12.76 14.84 -0.68
N VAL A 40 -12.09 14.94 -1.83
CA VAL A 40 -10.64 14.65 -1.94
C VAL A 40 -9.84 15.51 -0.94
N ASP A 41 -10.10 16.82 -0.88
CA ASP A 41 -9.35 17.73 -0.02
C ASP A 41 -9.61 17.47 1.47
N GLU A 42 -10.87 17.23 1.85
CA GLU A 42 -11.23 16.88 3.22
C GLU A 42 -10.62 15.54 3.65
N THR A 43 -10.63 14.55 2.77
CA THR A 43 -10.02 13.25 3.02
C THR A 43 -8.51 13.39 3.25
N VAL A 44 -7.81 14.16 2.41
CA VAL A 44 -6.40 14.46 2.58
C VAL A 44 -6.13 15.14 3.92
N ASN A 45 -6.94 16.12 4.32
CA ASN A 45 -6.77 16.81 5.59
C ASN A 45 -6.99 15.89 6.79
N LYS A 46 -8.01 15.04 6.77
CA LYS A 46 -8.25 14.04 7.83
C LYS A 46 -7.08 13.06 7.98
N ILE A 47 -6.56 12.53 6.88
CA ILE A 47 -5.39 11.64 6.91
C ILE A 47 -4.19 12.35 7.54
N LYS A 48 -3.93 13.60 7.15
CA LYS A 48 -2.84 14.40 7.72
C LYS A 48 -3.00 14.61 9.22
N GLU A 49 -4.17 15.03 9.66
CA GLU A 49 -4.48 15.28 11.08
C GLU A 49 -4.30 13.99 11.90
N ASN A 50 -4.86 12.88 11.43
CA ASN A 50 -4.74 11.59 12.09
C ASN A 50 -3.27 11.10 12.17
N ALA A 51 -2.51 11.24 11.08
CA ALA A 51 -1.10 10.85 11.05
C ALA A 51 -0.26 11.71 12.02
N ILE A 52 -0.44 13.04 12.00
CA ILE A 52 0.28 13.96 12.89
C ILE A 52 -0.05 13.69 14.35
N SER A 53 -1.32 13.42 14.69
CA SER A 53 -1.74 13.10 16.05
C SER A 53 -1.10 11.84 16.61
N LYS A 54 -0.63 10.94 15.75
CA LYS A 54 0.09 9.71 16.09
C LYS A 54 1.62 9.82 15.92
N GLY A 55 2.13 11.04 15.78
CA GLY A 55 3.58 11.31 15.73
C GLY A 55 4.24 11.04 14.38
N TRP A 56 3.43 10.91 13.30
CA TRP A 56 3.96 10.80 11.96
C TRP A 56 4.21 12.17 11.33
N ALA A 57 5.28 12.30 10.57
CA ALA A 57 5.52 13.44 9.71
C ALA A 57 4.77 13.32 8.40
N VAL A 58 4.32 14.45 7.86
CA VAL A 58 3.71 14.56 6.53
C VAL A 58 4.61 15.44 5.65
N PRO A 59 5.72 14.91 5.12
CA PRO A 59 6.71 15.71 4.40
C PRO A 59 6.18 16.35 3.14
N SER A 60 5.18 15.76 2.49
CA SER A 60 4.57 16.36 1.31
C SER A 60 3.19 15.80 0.99
N VAL A 61 2.37 16.66 0.36
CA VAL A 61 1.13 16.27 -0.34
C VAL A 61 1.28 16.71 -1.80
N LYS A 62 1.20 15.76 -2.73
CA LYS A 62 1.48 16.00 -4.15
C LYS A 62 0.23 15.82 -5.00
N PRO A 63 -0.23 16.85 -5.73
CA PRO A 63 -1.31 16.73 -6.70
C PRO A 63 -0.80 16.05 -7.99
N LEU A 64 -0.83 14.71 -8.02
CA LEU A 64 -0.28 13.92 -9.13
C LEU A 64 -0.96 14.25 -10.46
N HIS A 65 -2.30 14.43 -10.46
CA HIS A 65 -3.05 14.82 -11.64
C HIS A 65 -2.56 16.13 -12.28
N LYS A 66 -2.15 17.13 -11.45
CA LYS A 66 -1.56 18.38 -11.94
C LYS A 66 -0.16 18.17 -12.49
N SER A 67 0.62 17.30 -11.89
CA SER A 67 1.95 16.94 -12.36
C SER A 67 1.90 16.25 -13.73
N ILE A 68 0.96 15.32 -13.91
CA ILE A 68 0.73 14.62 -15.19
C ILE A 68 0.44 15.66 -16.29
N LEU A 69 -0.52 16.54 -16.05
CA LEU A 69 -0.89 17.58 -17.02
C LEU A 69 0.28 18.52 -17.36
N LYS A 70 1.03 18.95 -16.35
CA LYS A 70 2.19 19.84 -16.51
C LYS A 70 3.29 19.23 -17.40
N HIS A 71 3.47 17.91 -17.36
CA HIS A 71 4.51 17.21 -18.12
C HIS A 71 3.99 16.59 -19.42
N GLY A 72 2.87 17.08 -19.95
CA GLY A 72 2.36 16.70 -21.27
C GLY A 72 1.47 15.46 -21.29
N GLY A 73 1.08 14.94 -20.11
CA GLY A 73 0.06 13.90 -20.01
C GLY A 73 -1.37 14.42 -20.17
N GLY A 74 -2.33 13.53 -20.36
CA GLY A 74 -3.74 13.85 -20.45
C GLY A 74 -4.34 14.30 -19.11
N LYS A 75 -5.53 14.90 -19.16
CA LYS A 75 -6.32 15.22 -17.98
C LYS A 75 -6.84 13.92 -17.33
N VAL A 76 -6.60 13.79 -16.03
CA VAL A 76 -7.17 12.73 -15.19
C VAL A 76 -7.93 13.36 -14.01
N GLU A 77 -8.86 12.62 -13.45
CA GLU A 77 -9.58 13.05 -12.23
C GLU A 77 -8.58 13.31 -11.08
N PRO A 78 -8.97 14.07 -10.05
CA PRO A 78 -8.10 14.39 -8.94
C PRO A 78 -7.41 13.15 -8.34
N VAL A 79 -6.08 13.20 -8.24
CA VAL A 79 -5.25 12.22 -7.53
C VAL A 79 -4.26 12.98 -6.68
N MET A 80 -4.32 12.75 -5.36
CA MET A 80 -3.43 13.35 -4.37
C MET A 80 -2.60 12.25 -3.68
N LEU A 81 -1.30 12.46 -3.55
CA LEU A 81 -0.40 11.56 -2.84
C LEU A 81 -0.01 12.19 -1.50
N VAL A 82 -0.44 11.58 -0.41
CA VAL A 82 -0.06 11.96 0.95
C VAL A 82 1.13 11.12 1.37
N ASN A 83 2.31 11.72 1.38
CA ASN A 83 3.53 11.06 1.81
C ASN A 83 3.67 11.16 3.34
N LEU A 84 3.90 10.01 3.97
CA LEU A 84 3.93 9.86 5.42
C LEU A 84 5.27 9.23 5.83
N CYS A 85 5.85 9.70 6.91
CA CYS A 85 7.09 9.15 7.45
C CYS A 85 7.03 9.11 8.98
N GLN A 86 7.34 7.95 9.54
CA GLN A 86 7.61 7.81 10.97
C GLN A 86 9.13 7.61 11.14
N PRO A 87 9.83 8.61 11.71
CA PRO A 87 11.30 8.60 11.74
C PRO A 87 11.91 7.40 12.47
N ASN A 88 11.29 6.95 13.58
CA ASN A 88 11.80 5.80 14.33
C ASN A 88 11.66 4.49 13.54
N HIS A 89 10.52 4.28 12.86
CA HIS A 89 10.32 3.13 11.98
C HIS A 89 11.34 3.12 10.83
N ALA A 90 11.54 4.28 10.19
CA ALA A 90 12.53 4.41 9.13
C ALA A 90 13.94 4.14 9.64
N PHE A 91 14.32 4.67 10.82
CA PHE A 91 15.61 4.43 11.43
C PHE A 91 15.83 2.95 11.75
N ASN A 92 14.85 2.29 12.37
CA ASN A 92 14.96 0.88 12.74
C ASN A 92 15.24 -0.02 11.53
N ILE A 93 14.60 0.24 10.39
CA ILE A 93 14.85 -0.52 9.16
C ILE A 93 16.21 -0.14 8.55
N LEU A 94 16.49 1.15 8.38
CA LEU A 94 17.62 1.63 7.59
C LEU A 94 18.96 1.65 8.34
N SER A 95 18.97 1.41 9.66
CA SER A 95 20.19 1.23 10.45
C SER A 95 20.95 -0.05 10.06
N GLU A 96 20.27 -1.03 9.50
CA GLU A 96 20.85 -2.24 8.97
C GLU A 96 21.17 -2.09 7.48
N ASP A 97 22.43 -2.31 7.07
CA ASP A 97 22.87 -2.09 5.68
C ASP A 97 22.09 -2.93 4.66
N ASP A 98 21.81 -4.19 4.99
CA ASP A 98 21.07 -5.10 4.12
C ASP A 98 19.62 -4.67 3.90
N ASN A 99 19.06 -3.88 4.80
CA ASN A 99 17.69 -3.38 4.74
C ASN A 99 17.57 -2.02 4.02
N LYS A 100 18.67 -1.33 3.70
CA LYS A 100 18.63 -0.02 3.03
C LYS A 100 17.89 -0.03 1.70
N LYS A 101 17.86 -1.15 0.98
CA LYS A 101 17.07 -1.34 -0.24
C LYS A 101 15.56 -1.16 -0.02
N ILE A 102 15.07 -1.35 1.22
CA ILE A 102 13.65 -1.16 1.57
C ILE A 102 13.25 0.33 1.47
N SER A 103 14.21 1.24 1.45
CA SER A 103 13.97 2.68 1.24
C SER A 103 13.19 2.99 -0.04
N VAL A 104 13.15 2.08 -1.02
CA VAL A 104 12.33 2.22 -2.24
C VAL A 104 10.82 2.30 -1.92
N PHE A 105 10.39 1.74 -0.79
CA PHE A 105 9.01 1.82 -0.29
C PHE A 105 8.76 3.00 0.66
N MET A 106 9.77 3.84 0.86
CA MET A 106 9.70 5.03 1.72
C MET A 106 9.72 6.32 0.89
N PRO A 107 8.94 7.32 1.28
CA PRO A 107 7.97 7.37 2.37
C PRO A 107 6.73 6.50 2.10
N CYS A 108 6.05 6.09 3.16
CA CYS A 108 4.73 5.45 3.03
C CYS A 108 3.77 6.44 2.37
N THR A 109 3.09 6.01 1.31
CA THR A 109 2.20 6.89 0.55
C THR A 109 0.77 6.38 0.63
N ILE A 110 -0.15 7.27 1.02
CA ILE A 110 -1.58 7.06 0.88
C ILE A 110 -2.04 7.89 -0.31
N SER A 111 -2.72 7.26 -1.26
CA SER A 111 -3.33 7.93 -2.41
C SER A 111 -4.78 8.28 -2.09
N VAL A 112 -5.20 9.51 -2.38
CA VAL A 112 -6.60 9.94 -2.31
C VAL A 112 -7.01 10.36 -3.72
N PHE A 113 -8.02 9.74 -4.27
CA PHE A 113 -8.39 9.97 -5.66
C PHE A 113 -9.90 9.92 -5.90
N GLN A 114 -10.32 10.61 -6.96
CA GLN A 114 -11.70 10.57 -7.43
C GLN A 114 -11.80 9.61 -8.61
N LYS A 115 -12.85 8.80 -8.65
CA LYS A 115 -13.20 7.98 -9.81
C LYS A 115 -14.25 8.67 -10.68
N SER A 116 -14.53 8.08 -11.84
CA SER A 116 -15.53 8.58 -12.79
C SER A 116 -16.98 8.61 -12.23
N ASP A 117 -17.24 7.88 -11.15
CA ASP A 117 -18.50 7.91 -10.41
C ASP A 117 -18.66 9.15 -9.51
N GLY A 118 -17.66 10.04 -9.49
CA GLY A 118 -17.61 11.24 -8.68
C GLY A 118 -17.28 11.01 -7.21
N LYS A 119 -17.06 9.77 -6.78
CA LYS A 119 -16.76 9.45 -5.39
C LYS A 119 -15.26 9.49 -5.13
N THR A 120 -14.90 9.74 -3.86
CA THR A 120 -13.53 9.78 -3.37
C THR A 120 -13.15 8.42 -2.80
N TYR A 121 -11.96 7.96 -3.16
CA TYR A 121 -11.38 6.71 -2.70
C TYR A 121 -10.01 6.95 -2.09
N ILE A 122 -9.65 6.06 -1.17
CA ILE A 122 -8.33 6.01 -0.54
C ILE A 122 -7.67 4.71 -1.00
N GLY A 123 -6.44 4.82 -1.49
CA GLY A 123 -5.62 3.66 -1.84
C GLY A 123 -4.35 3.65 -0.99
N ASN A 124 -4.04 2.52 -0.39
CA ASN A 124 -2.81 2.30 0.35
C ASN A 124 -2.23 0.91 0.06
N MET A 125 -0.95 0.78 0.31
CA MET A 125 -0.25 -0.50 0.23
C MET A 125 -0.48 -1.28 1.53
N ASN A 126 -0.73 -2.58 1.41
CA ASN A 126 -0.79 -3.47 2.55
C ASN A 126 0.63 -3.68 3.10
N ALA A 127 1.03 -2.79 4.00
CA ALA A 127 2.37 -2.77 4.58
C ALA A 127 2.69 -4.06 5.33
N GLY A 128 1.74 -4.62 6.07
CA GLY A 128 1.92 -5.87 6.82
C GLY A 128 2.19 -7.06 5.92
N LEU A 129 1.43 -7.21 4.84
CA LEU A 129 1.66 -8.27 3.86
C LEU A 129 3.02 -8.11 3.18
N LEU A 130 3.34 -6.89 2.74
CA LEU A 130 4.62 -6.63 2.08
C LEU A 130 5.80 -6.89 3.03
N GLY A 131 5.73 -6.38 4.27
CA GLY A 131 6.77 -6.58 5.28
C GLY A 131 7.02 -8.06 5.58
N SER A 132 5.96 -8.87 5.65
CA SER A 132 6.07 -10.31 5.91
C SER A 132 6.92 -11.07 4.89
N MET A 133 7.04 -10.54 3.66
CA MET A 133 7.85 -11.14 2.59
C MET A 133 9.36 -10.97 2.82
N PHE A 134 9.76 -10.00 3.64
CA PHE A 134 11.17 -9.70 3.91
C PHE A 134 11.67 -10.33 5.21
N GLY A 135 10.77 -10.58 6.18
CA GLY A 135 11.13 -11.14 7.49
C GLY A 135 11.88 -10.16 8.40
N GLY A 136 12.30 -10.64 9.58
CA GLY A 136 13.14 -9.91 10.54
C GLY A 136 12.57 -8.53 10.92
N THR A 137 13.45 -7.58 11.19
CA THR A 137 13.13 -6.20 11.57
C THR A 137 12.16 -5.51 10.58
N VAL A 138 12.28 -5.83 9.28
CA VAL A 138 11.38 -5.26 8.26
C VAL A 138 9.94 -5.73 8.48
N ALA A 139 9.73 -7.03 8.73
CA ALA A 139 8.40 -7.58 8.97
C ALA A 139 7.76 -7.00 10.24
N GLU A 140 8.54 -6.89 11.31
CA GLU A 140 8.07 -6.34 12.59
C GLU A 140 7.62 -4.88 12.44
N VAL A 141 8.49 -4.04 11.91
CA VAL A 141 8.20 -2.60 11.72
C VAL A 141 7.04 -2.40 10.75
N MET A 142 6.99 -3.12 9.63
CA MET A 142 5.93 -2.98 8.65
C MET A 142 4.56 -3.47 9.17
N ALA A 143 4.54 -4.40 10.12
CA ALA A 143 3.32 -4.80 10.81
C ALA A 143 2.78 -3.65 11.69
N GLU A 144 3.64 -2.96 12.44
CA GLU A 144 3.28 -1.76 13.21
C GLU A 144 2.77 -0.64 12.28
N VAL A 145 3.51 -0.36 11.21
CA VAL A 145 3.12 0.61 10.17
C VAL A 145 1.73 0.31 9.61
N SER A 146 1.42 -0.97 9.37
CA SER A 146 0.11 -1.38 8.86
C SER A 146 -1.02 -1.01 9.82
N VAL A 147 -0.86 -1.29 11.11
CA VAL A 147 -1.84 -0.94 12.14
C VAL A 147 -2.04 0.57 12.25
N GLU A 148 -0.95 1.32 12.24
CA GLU A 148 -1.00 2.78 12.34
C GLU A 148 -1.64 3.42 11.11
N GLN A 149 -1.32 2.94 9.91
CA GLN A 149 -1.96 3.41 8.66
C GLN A 149 -3.46 3.15 8.62
N GLN A 150 -3.92 2.00 9.11
CA GLN A 150 -5.34 1.71 9.23
C GLN A 150 -6.05 2.74 10.12
N ALA A 151 -5.42 3.14 11.22
CA ALA A 151 -5.97 4.16 12.11
C ALA A 151 -6.03 5.57 11.49
N PHE A 152 -5.20 5.88 10.48
CA PHE A 152 -5.29 7.17 9.77
C PHE A 152 -6.52 7.25 8.87
N ILE A 153 -7.03 6.12 8.42
CA ILE A 153 -8.13 6.00 7.46
C ILE A 153 -9.36 5.28 8.03
N GLU A 154 -9.48 5.15 9.35
CA GLU A 154 -10.58 4.45 10.02
C GLU A 154 -11.97 5.06 9.75
N PHE A 155 -12.04 6.31 9.27
CA PHE A 155 -13.27 6.96 8.85
C PHE A 155 -13.78 6.48 7.49
N ALA A 156 -13.00 5.73 6.74
CA ALA A 156 -13.33 5.20 5.42
C ALA A 156 -13.88 3.76 5.50
N ASN A 157 -14.80 3.40 4.60
CA ASN A 157 -15.44 2.08 4.52
C ASN A 157 -14.88 1.24 3.36
#